data_116188c32d40096b199e23fea854daac
#
_entry.id   116188c32d40096b199e23fea854daac
#
_cell.length_a   1.000
_cell.length_b   1.000
_cell.length_c   1.000
_cell.angle_alpha   90.00
_cell.angle_beta   90.00
_cell.angle_gamma   90.00
#
_symmetry.space_group_name_H-M   'P 1'
#
loop_
_entity.id
_entity.type
_entity.pdbx_description
1 polymer ?
#
loop_
_entity_poly.entity_id
_entity_poly.type
_entity_poly.pdbx_seq_one_letter_code
_entity_poly.pdbx_strand_id
1 'polypeptide(L)'
;MENFQFNLSTKYYFGQNEHKNVGKILAEHKDKFGIQKILLVYGQGSVKRSGLLDDIKGQLSEFNFPYVELSDIQPNPTATKVYEGIKLCKEEKVDFILALGGGSVIDTAKAISLGAVDDGDFFDFFLKKRKPCKSLKVASVLTIAAAGSESSPSCVIQKQVGDKVIKTGCTTELNKPVIAILDPTLTYTLSYYQTACGVVDMMAHIMERYLTNTEGCDITDRMCESLLKSIINNAHLVFEDPFNYDARANLMWAGALAHNNICGVGREQDWASHH
;
A
#
# COMPACT_ATOMS: atom_id res chain seq x y z
N MET A 1 9.44 -26.01 9.83
CA MET A 1 8.36 -24.96 9.75
C MET A 1 8.09 -24.48 11.17
N GLU A 2 8.14 -23.15 11.38
CA GLU A 2 7.86 -22.52 12.66
C GLU A 2 6.35 -22.35 12.90
N ASN A 3 5.97 -22.08 14.16
CA ASN A 3 4.58 -21.73 14.49
C ASN A 3 4.26 -20.33 13.94
N PHE A 4 3.08 -20.17 13.36
CA PHE A 4 2.68 -18.88 12.78
C PHE A 4 1.20 -18.59 12.98
N GLN A 5 0.86 -17.31 12.83
CA GLN A 5 -0.50 -16.81 12.62
C GLN A 5 -0.54 -16.09 11.27
N PHE A 6 -1.56 -16.32 10.47
CA PHE A 6 -1.72 -15.71 9.17
C PHE A 6 -3.15 -15.18 9.02
N ASN A 7 -3.25 -13.90 8.64
CA ASN A 7 -4.52 -13.21 8.44
C ASN A 7 -4.47 -12.34 7.18
N LEU A 8 -5.43 -12.55 6.28
CA LEU A 8 -5.68 -11.72 5.10
C LEU A 8 -6.94 -10.89 5.35
N SER A 9 -6.80 -9.74 6.01
CA SER A 9 -7.92 -8.85 6.34
C SER A 9 -8.30 -7.87 5.24
N THR A 10 -7.41 -7.65 4.26
CA THR A 10 -7.66 -6.77 3.12
C THR A 10 -8.60 -7.41 2.13
N LYS A 11 -9.69 -6.72 1.76
CA LYS A 11 -10.57 -7.13 0.67
C LYS A 11 -10.05 -6.54 -0.64
N TYR A 12 -9.76 -7.40 -1.60
CA TYR A 12 -9.27 -7.00 -2.92
C TYR A 12 -10.43 -6.88 -3.90
N TYR A 13 -10.42 -5.80 -4.66
CA TYR A 13 -11.23 -5.60 -5.86
C TYR A 13 -10.25 -5.51 -7.03
N PHE A 14 -10.27 -6.51 -7.89
CA PHE A 14 -9.26 -6.69 -8.92
C PHE A 14 -9.90 -6.82 -10.30
N GLY A 15 -9.47 -6.01 -11.25
CA GLY A 15 -9.91 -6.16 -12.63
C GLY A 15 -9.72 -4.91 -13.46
N GLN A 16 -9.96 -5.06 -14.76
CA GLN A 16 -9.93 -3.96 -15.70
C GLN A 16 -11.03 -2.95 -15.42
N ASN A 17 -10.68 -1.67 -15.33
CA ASN A 17 -11.57 -0.57 -14.99
C ASN A 17 -12.17 -0.63 -13.58
N GLU A 18 -11.60 -1.43 -12.66
CA GLU A 18 -12.11 -1.55 -11.30
C GLU A 18 -12.04 -0.22 -10.51
N HIS A 19 -11.10 0.66 -10.87
CA HIS A 19 -11.05 2.02 -10.33
C HIS A 19 -12.32 2.84 -10.56
N LYS A 20 -13.13 2.49 -11.57
CA LYS A 20 -14.42 3.16 -11.85
C LYS A 20 -15.54 2.75 -10.88
N ASN A 21 -15.29 1.78 -10.02
CA ASN A 21 -16.24 1.27 -9.04
C ASN A 21 -15.94 1.76 -7.61
N VAL A 22 -14.97 2.64 -7.40
CA VAL A 22 -14.51 3.08 -6.07
C VAL A 22 -15.67 3.64 -5.23
N GLY A 23 -16.45 4.55 -5.77
CA GLY A 23 -17.60 5.14 -5.06
C GLY A 23 -18.62 4.08 -4.64
N LYS A 24 -18.96 3.16 -5.54
CA LYS A 24 -19.87 2.03 -5.26
C LYS A 24 -19.32 1.10 -4.19
N ILE A 25 -18.04 0.73 -4.30
CA ILE A 25 -17.36 -0.14 -3.33
C ILE A 25 -17.36 0.49 -1.94
N LEU A 26 -17.05 1.79 -1.84
CA LEU A 26 -17.10 2.50 -0.55
C LEU A 26 -18.52 2.57 0.00
N ALA A 27 -19.53 2.78 -0.85
CA ALA A 27 -20.94 2.80 -0.45
C ALA A 27 -21.41 1.43 0.10
N GLU A 28 -21.02 0.33 -0.54
CA GLU A 28 -21.30 -1.04 -0.06
C GLU A 28 -20.68 -1.33 1.33
N HIS A 29 -19.63 -0.62 1.68
CA HIS A 29 -18.91 -0.79 2.95
C HIS A 29 -19.11 0.37 3.94
N LYS A 30 -19.96 1.34 3.61
CA LYS A 30 -20.16 2.55 4.39
C LYS A 30 -20.48 2.26 5.86
N ASP A 31 -21.49 1.45 6.09
CA ASP A 31 -21.94 1.12 7.44
C ASP A 31 -20.92 0.26 8.20
N LYS A 32 -20.33 -0.70 7.51
CA LYS A 32 -19.33 -1.61 8.10
C LYS A 32 -18.11 -0.88 8.65
N PHE A 33 -17.65 0.15 7.95
CA PHE A 33 -16.45 0.91 8.32
C PHE A 33 -16.77 2.30 8.90
N GLY A 34 -18.04 2.69 8.99
CA GLY A 34 -18.50 3.97 9.53
C GLY A 34 -18.04 5.15 8.67
N ILE A 35 -18.05 5.02 7.33
CA ILE A 35 -17.51 6.04 6.42
C ILE A 35 -18.47 7.23 6.33
N GLN A 36 -18.06 8.38 6.90
CA GLN A 36 -18.83 9.62 6.81
C GLN A 36 -18.06 10.73 6.11
N LYS A 37 -16.75 10.89 6.41
CA LYS A 37 -15.89 11.88 5.77
C LYS A 37 -14.52 11.30 5.46
N ILE A 38 -14.06 11.49 4.22
CA ILE A 38 -12.86 10.86 3.67
C ILE A 38 -11.70 11.85 3.61
N LEU A 39 -10.49 11.43 4.02
CA LEU A 39 -9.25 12.07 3.60
C LEU A 39 -8.78 11.40 2.30
N LEU A 40 -8.74 12.15 1.21
CA LEU A 40 -8.21 11.72 -0.07
C LEU A 40 -6.71 12.06 -0.14
N VAL A 41 -5.84 11.04 -0.09
CA VAL A 41 -4.38 11.20 -0.09
C VAL A 41 -3.82 10.81 -1.44
N TYR A 42 -2.98 11.67 -2.06
CA TYR A 42 -2.40 11.38 -3.37
C TYR A 42 -1.06 12.07 -3.62
N GLY A 43 -0.34 11.59 -4.64
CA GLY A 43 0.98 12.09 -5.01
C GLY A 43 0.96 13.39 -5.79
N GLN A 44 2.11 13.80 -6.32
CA GLN A 44 2.34 15.12 -6.93
C GLN A 44 1.63 15.33 -8.26
N GLY A 45 1.50 14.36 -9.14
CA GLY A 45 0.97 14.68 -10.46
C GLY A 45 0.51 13.54 -11.35
N SER A 46 0.91 12.29 -11.13
CA SER A 46 0.53 11.17 -12.00
C SER A 46 -0.98 10.97 -12.05
N VAL A 47 -1.62 10.91 -10.90
CA VAL A 47 -3.08 10.72 -10.78
C VAL A 47 -3.89 11.90 -11.35
N LYS A 48 -3.32 13.12 -11.33
CA LYS A 48 -3.93 14.31 -11.98
C LYS A 48 -3.83 14.19 -13.50
N ARG A 49 -2.62 13.90 -14.01
CA ARG A 49 -2.39 13.81 -15.47
C ARG A 49 -3.14 12.67 -16.14
N SER A 50 -3.35 11.56 -15.44
CA SER A 50 -4.11 10.41 -15.97
C SER A 50 -5.63 10.60 -15.93
N GLY A 51 -6.13 11.65 -15.26
CA GLY A 51 -7.56 11.85 -15.03
C GLY A 51 -8.13 11.04 -13.87
N LEU A 52 -7.35 10.13 -13.27
CA LEU A 52 -7.81 9.27 -12.17
C LEU A 52 -8.34 10.07 -10.98
N LEU A 53 -7.68 11.18 -10.63
CA LEU A 53 -8.11 12.02 -9.51
C LEU A 53 -9.51 12.59 -9.73
N ASP A 54 -9.77 13.12 -10.92
CA ASP A 54 -11.07 13.73 -11.26
C ASP A 54 -12.17 12.68 -11.33
N ASP A 55 -11.86 11.49 -11.86
CA ASP A 55 -12.76 10.34 -11.88
C ASP A 55 -13.16 9.92 -10.45
N ILE A 56 -12.19 9.76 -9.56
CA ILE A 56 -12.46 9.40 -8.16
C ILE A 56 -13.27 10.50 -7.43
N LYS A 57 -12.94 11.76 -7.64
CA LYS A 57 -13.72 12.88 -7.06
C LYS A 57 -15.16 12.90 -7.55
N GLY A 58 -15.38 12.63 -8.84
CA GLY A 58 -16.71 12.49 -9.44
C GLY A 58 -17.50 11.39 -8.75
N GLN A 59 -16.90 10.21 -8.56
CA GLN A 59 -17.53 9.09 -7.87
C GLN A 59 -17.83 9.40 -6.39
N LEU A 60 -16.90 10.02 -5.65
CA LEU A 60 -17.15 10.42 -4.26
C LEU A 60 -18.33 11.39 -4.15
N SER A 61 -18.44 12.32 -5.10
CA SER A 61 -19.59 13.25 -5.17
C SER A 61 -20.90 12.56 -5.51
N GLU A 62 -20.90 11.66 -6.49
CA GLU A 62 -22.07 10.86 -6.90
C GLU A 62 -22.64 10.02 -5.75
N PHE A 63 -21.76 9.41 -4.96
CA PHE A 63 -22.15 8.59 -3.80
C PHE A 63 -22.27 9.38 -2.49
N ASN A 64 -22.25 10.72 -2.55
CA ASN A 64 -22.40 11.62 -1.39
C ASN A 64 -21.39 11.34 -0.26
N PHE A 65 -20.13 11.18 -0.61
CA PHE A 65 -19.02 11.13 0.35
C PHE A 65 -18.33 12.50 0.45
N PRO A 66 -18.51 13.24 1.56
CA PRO A 66 -17.71 14.42 1.83
C PRO A 66 -16.25 14.04 1.94
N TYR A 67 -15.35 14.84 1.37
CA TYR A 67 -13.91 14.60 1.44
C TYR A 67 -13.11 15.89 1.61
N VAL A 68 -11.91 15.73 2.15
CA VAL A 68 -10.83 16.73 2.14
C VAL A 68 -9.60 16.10 1.51
N GLU A 69 -8.67 16.92 1.04
CA GLU A 69 -7.55 16.45 0.23
C GLU A 69 -6.21 16.70 0.91
N LEU A 70 -5.31 15.73 0.81
CA LEU A 70 -3.89 15.85 1.12
C LEU A 70 -3.07 15.45 -0.10
N SER A 71 -2.49 16.43 -0.77
CA SER A 71 -1.71 16.24 -1.99
C SER A 71 -0.20 16.27 -1.76
N ASP A 72 0.53 16.12 -2.86
CA ASP A 72 1.97 16.32 -2.95
C ASP A 72 2.81 15.36 -2.11
N ILE A 73 2.32 14.13 -1.96
CA ILE A 73 3.10 13.06 -1.35
C ILE A 73 4.26 12.71 -2.30
N GLN A 74 5.48 12.84 -1.77
CA GLN A 74 6.71 12.55 -2.50
C GLN A 74 7.15 11.09 -2.31
N PRO A 75 7.97 10.53 -3.23
CA PRO A 75 8.73 9.31 -2.98
C PRO A 75 9.55 9.45 -1.68
N ASN A 76 9.66 8.36 -0.92
CA ASN A 76 10.18 8.38 0.46
C ASN A 76 9.37 9.35 1.35
N PRO A 77 8.18 8.94 1.78
CA PRO A 77 7.23 9.83 2.42
C PRO A 77 7.76 10.40 3.73
N THR A 78 7.45 11.65 3.99
CA THR A 78 8.02 12.43 5.10
C THR A 78 7.06 12.55 6.27
N ALA A 79 7.61 12.59 7.49
CA ALA A 79 6.84 12.85 8.72
C ALA A 79 6.09 14.19 8.66
N THR A 80 6.63 15.20 7.96
CA THR A 80 5.97 16.51 7.80
C THR A 80 4.59 16.36 7.15
N LYS A 81 4.51 15.57 6.06
CA LYS A 81 3.22 15.31 5.39
C LYS A 81 2.27 14.48 6.25
N VAL A 82 2.80 13.58 7.05
CA VAL A 82 1.99 12.81 8.01
C VAL A 82 1.39 13.74 9.09
N TYR A 83 2.17 14.64 9.67
CA TYR A 83 1.66 15.63 10.64
C TYR A 83 0.59 16.54 10.04
N GLU A 84 0.78 16.99 8.79
CA GLU A 84 -0.22 17.78 8.05
C GLU A 84 -1.54 17.00 7.93
N GLY A 85 -1.47 15.74 7.50
CA GLY A 85 -2.63 14.86 7.37
C GLY A 85 -3.32 14.54 8.71
N ILE A 86 -2.55 14.31 9.78
CA ILE A 86 -3.10 14.10 11.14
C ILE A 86 -3.88 15.33 11.60
N LYS A 87 -3.30 16.53 11.44
CA LYS A 87 -3.94 17.79 11.76
C LYS A 87 -5.26 17.94 11.00
N LEU A 88 -5.23 17.73 9.68
CA LEU A 88 -6.40 17.82 8.81
C LEU A 88 -7.49 16.82 9.22
N CYS A 89 -7.12 15.56 9.54
CA CYS A 89 -8.09 14.57 10.03
C CYS A 89 -8.78 15.01 11.31
N LYS A 90 -8.04 15.57 12.28
CA LYS A 90 -8.59 16.02 13.56
C LYS A 90 -9.49 17.25 13.40
N GLU A 91 -9.07 18.25 12.65
CA GLU A 91 -9.83 19.49 12.39
C GLU A 91 -11.13 19.22 11.64
N GLU A 92 -11.05 18.39 10.61
CA GLU A 92 -12.15 18.08 9.70
C GLU A 92 -13.01 16.87 10.13
N LYS A 93 -12.67 16.22 11.25
CA LYS A 93 -13.35 15.03 11.77
C LYS A 93 -13.44 13.89 10.75
N VAL A 94 -12.33 13.62 10.07
CA VAL A 94 -12.20 12.53 9.11
C VAL A 94 -12.26 11.18 9.84
N ASP A 95 -12.98 10.21 9.29
CA ASP A 95 -13.11 8.85 9.84
C ASP A 95 -12.61 7.75 8.92
N PHE A 96 -12.28 8.09 7.67
CA PHE A 96 -11.80 7.14 6.68
C PHE A 96 -10.73 7.77 5.76
N ILE A 97 -9.76 6.99 5.30
CA ILE A 97 -8.70 7.48 4.41
C ILE A 97 -8.73 6.69 3.09
N LEU A 98 -8.73 7.40 1.97
CA LEU A 98 -8.59 6.84 0.63
C LEU A 98 -7.25 7.27 0.02
N ALA A 99 -6.36 6.32 -0.22
CA ALA A 99 -5.04 6.54 -0.80
C ALA A 99 -5.05 6.26 -2.31
N LEU A 100 -4.69 7.26 -3.14
CA LEU A 100 -4.56 7.11 -4.60
C LEU A 100 -3.09 7.17 -4.99
N GLY A 101 -2.46 6.03 -5.23
CA GLY A 101 -1.04 6.03 -5.59
C GLY A 101 -0.31 4.71 -5.36
N GLY A 102 1.00 4.80 -5.29
CA GLY A 102 1.89 3.69 -4.93
C GLY A 102 2.21 3.66 -3.43
N GLY A 103 3.21 2.87 -3.07
CA GLY A 103 3.63 2.61 -1.69
C GLY A 103 3.80 3.87 -0.83
N SER A 104 4.45 4.93 -1.34
CA SER A 104 4.68 6.17 -0.58
C SER A 104 3.38 6.87 -0.16
N VAL A 105 2.36 6.87 -1.03
CA VAL A 105 1.05 7.44 -0.73
C VAL A 105 0.32 6.58 0.29
N ILE A 106 0.34 5.26 0.11
CA ILE A 106 -0.32 4.30 1.00
C ILE A 106 0.35 4.32 2.38
N ASP A 107 1.68 4.37 2.46
CA ASP A 107 2.43 4.45 3.71
C ASP A 107 2.12 5.76 4.48
N THR A 108 2.02 6.89 3.76
CA THR A 108 1.58 8.15 4.36
C THR A 108 0.16 8.02 4.94
N ALA A 109 -0.77 7.43 4.20
CA ALA A 109 -2.14 7.22 4.65
C ALA A 109 -2.21 6.33 5.90
N LYS A 110 -1.42 5.25 5.95
CA LYS A 110 -1.29 4.37 7.11
C LYS A 110 -0.74 5.11 8.34
N ALA A 111 0.33 5.87 8.17
CA ALA A 111 0.91 6.65 9.26
C ALA A 111 -0.07 7.70 9.80
N ILE A 112 -0.80 8.39 8.91
CA ILE A 112 -1.87 9.32 9.29
C ILE A 112 -2.97 8.58 10.06
N SER A 113 -3.37 7.39 9.61
CA SER A 113 -4.44 6.61 10.23
C SER A 113 -4.17 6.27 11.70
N LEU A 114 -2.90 6.02 12.04
CA LEU A 114 -2.47 5.78 13.42
C LEU A 114 -2.46 7.07 14.25
N GLY A 115 -1.89 8.14 13.71
CA GLY A 115 -1.73 9.40 14.44
C GLY A 115 -3.02 10.22 14.59
N ALA A 116 -3.97 10.09 13.67
CA ALA A 116 -5.23 10.83 13.70
C ALA A 116 -6.11 10.48 14.93
N VAL A 117 -5.98 9.27 15.43
CA VAL A 117 -6.76 8.75 16.57
C VAL A 117 -5.94 8.62 17.85
N ASP A 118 -4.73 9.17 17.87
CA ASP A 118 -3.83 9.18 19.02
C ASP A 118 -3.48 10.62 19.44
N ASP A 119 -3.26 10.84 20.75
CA ASP A 119 -2.98 12.17 21.28
C ASP A 119 -1.46 12.46 21.42
N GLY A 120 -0.63 11.45 21.25
CA GLY A 120 0.84 11.59 21.29
C GLY A 120 1.49 11.79 19.92
N ASP A 121 2.81 11.83 19.89
CA ASP A 121 3.54 11.88 18.62
C ASP A 121 3.44 10.53 17.90
N PHE A 122 2.89 10.52 16.69
CA PHE A 122 2.79 9.32 15.86
C PHE A 122 4.17 8.69 15.58
N PHE A 123 5.22 9.51 15.51
CA PHE A 123 6.57 9.02 15.19
C PHE A 123 7.17 8.15 16.31
N ASP A 124 6.63 8.24 17.53
CA ASP A 124 7.00 7.35 18.62
C ASP A 124 6.64 5.88 18.36
N PHE A 125 5.63 5.60 17.51
CA PHE A 125 5.33 4.25 17.03
C PHE A 125 6.46 3.72 16.15
N PHE A 126 7.03 4.56 15.30
CA PHE A 126 8.15 4.25 14.40
C PHE A 126 9.47 4.08 15.16
N LEU A 127 9.64 4.83 16.24
CA LEU A 127 10.79 4.68 17.17
C LEU A 127 10.61 3.54 18.17
N LYS A 128 9.53 2.76 18.09
CA LYS A 128 9.19 1.66 19.03
C LYS A 128 9.06 2.08 20.49
N LYS A 129 8.85 3.38 20.78
CA LYS A 129 8.64 3.91 22.14
C LYS A 129 7.23 3.61 22.65
N ARG A 130 6.26 3.53 21.75
CA ARG A 130 4.86 3.21 22.04
C ARG A 130 4.32 2.24 20.99
N LYS A 131 3.23 1.54 21.30
CA LYS A 131 2.49 0.69 20.34
C LYS A 131 1.17 1.34 20.00
N PRO A 132 0.75 1.37 18.73
CA PRO A 132 -0.58 1.85 18.36
C PRO A 132 -1.65 0.85 18.81
N CYS A 133 -2.78 1.37 19.32
CA CYS A 133 -3.90 0.57 19.79
C CYS A 133 -5.14 0.67 18.87
N LYS A 134 -5.21 1.71 18.04
CA LYS A 134 -6.32 1.99 17.12
C LYS A 134 -5.82 2.70 15.87
N SER A 135 -6.62 2.70 14.81
CA SER A 135 -6.36 3.42 13.56
C SER A 135 -7.68 3.80 12.89
N LEU A 136 -7.65 4.83 12.05
CA LEU A 136 -8.69 5.00 11.02
C LEU A 136 -8.58 3.87 10.00
N LYS A 137 -9.67 3.58 9.29
CA LYS A 137 -9.63 2.60 8.20
C LYS A 137 -9.07 3.24 6.94
N VAL A 138 -8.26 2.45 6.21
CA VAL A 138 -7.61 2.88 4.97
C VAL A 138 -8.11 2.01 3.82
N ALA A 139 -8.49 2.65 2.71
CA ALA A 139 -8.62 2.01 1.41
C ALA A 139 -7.54 2.54 0.47
N SER A 140 -7.17 1.74 -0.53
CA SER A 140 -6.17 2.14 -1.53
C SER A 140 -6.64 1.86 -2.95
N VAL A 141 -6.32 2.76 -3.88
CA VAL A 141 -6.34 2.55 -5.33
C VAL A 141 -4.90 2.54 -5.79
N LEU A 142 -4.41 1.35 -6.16
CA LEU A 142 -3.01 1.14 -6.48
C LEU A 142 -2.69 1.59 -7.90
N THR A 143 -1.62 2.39 -8.08
CA THR A 143 -1.18 2.87 -9.39
C THR A 143 0.19 2.35 -9.82
N ILE A 144 0.88 1.60 -8.98
CA ILE A 144 2.15 0.94 -9.28
C ILE A 144 2.26 -0.37 -8.52
N ALA A 145 2.51 -1.46 -9.22
CA ALA A 145 2.82 -2.76 -8.63
C ALA A 145 4.30 -2.79 -8.21
N ALA A 146 4.57 -2.79 -6.91
CA ALA A 146 5.91 -2.81 -6.33
C ALA A 146 5.88 -3.26 -4.87
N ALA A 147 5.78 -2.31 -3.94
CA ALA A 147 5.96 -2.50 -2.51
C ALA A 147 4.87 -3.34 -1.80
N GLY A 148 3.74 -3.66 -2.43
CA GLY A 148 2.66 -4.42 -1.81
C GLY A 148 2.03 -3.75 -0.57
N SER A 149 2.18 -2.41 -0.44
CA SER A 149 1.70 -1.67 0.73
C SER A 149 0.18 -1.71 0.88
N GLU A 150 -0.56 -1.93 -0.20
CA GLU A 150 -2.03 -2.05 -0.23
C GLU A 150 -2.58 -3.22 0.60
N SER A 151 -1.71 -4.15 1.02
CA SER A 151 -2.10 -5.32 1.83
C SER A 151 -1.11 -5.67 2.95
N SER A 152 -0.02 -4.93 3.05
CA SER A 152 1.03 -5.12 4.04
C SER A 152 0.67 -4.50 5.40
N PRO A 153 1.12 -5.06 6.53
CA PRO A 153 1.00 -4.45 7.84
C PRO A 153 2.06 -3.35 8.10
N SER A 154 3.03 -3.17 7.19
CA SER A 154 4.13 -2.21 7.35
C SER A 154 3.85 -0.89 6.66
N CYS A 155 4.39 0.18 7.20
CA CYS A 155 4.59 1.46 6.51
C CYS A 155 5.92 2.08 6.94
N VAL A 156 6.56 2.80 6.03
CA VAL A 156 7.90 3.39 6.22
C VAL A 156 7.83 4.88 6.00
N ILE A 157 8.31 5.66 6.98
CA ILE A 157 8.33 7.13 6.94
C ILE A 157 9.73 7.63 7.25
N GLN A 158 10.15 8.69 6.59
CA GLN A 158 11.38 9.40 6.94
C GLN A 158 11.11 10.70 7.71
N LYS A 159 11.96 11.02 8.66
CA LYS A 159 11.90 12.24 9.46
C LYS A 159 13.29 12.88 9.55
N GLN A 160 13.36 14.18 9.28
CA GLN A 160 14.56 14.98 9.54
C GLN A 160 14.68 15.22 11.06
N VAL A 161 15.81 14.87 11.64
CA VAL A 161 16.16 15.10 13.04
C VAL A 161 17.56 15.72 13.11
N GLY A 162 17.63 17.04 13.30
CA GLY A 162 18.87 17.79 13.11
C GLY A 162 19.39 17.60 11.70
N ASP A 163 20.67 17.24 11.57
CA ASP A 163 21.33 17.03 10.26
C ASP A 163 21.15 15.60 9.70
N LYS A 164 20.40 14.74 10.41
CA LYS A 164 20.22 13.34 10.01
C LYS A 164 18.78 13.08 9.52
N VAL A 165 18.65 12.23 8.50
CA VAL A 165 17.37 11.66 8.08
C VAL A 165 17.23 10.28 8.71
N ILE A 166 16.21 10.10 9.52
CA ILE A 166 15.81 8.79 10.05
C ILE A 166 14.73 8.24 9.15
N LYS A 167 14.99 7.11 8.48
CA LYS A 167 14.00 6.34 7.73
C LYS A 167 13.70 5.06 8.50
N THR A 168 12.47 4.87 8.93
CA THR A 168 12.10 3.73 9.78
C THR A 168 10.66 3.31 9.56
N GLY A 169 10.34 2.06 9.91
CA GLY A 169 9.04 1.46 9.69
C GLY A 169 8.24 1.22 10.97
N CYS A 170 6.92 1.20 10.81
CA CYS A 170 5.99 0.75 11.82
C CYS A 170 5.17 -0.43 11.26
N THR A 171 5.28 -1.60 11.88
CA THR A 171 4.57 -2.81 11.48
C THR A 171 3.51 -3.16 12.51
N THR A 172 2.26 -3.16 12.11
CA THR A 172 1.09 -3.52 12.92
C THR A 172 -0.08 -3.96 12.05
N GLU A 173 -0.89 -4.90 12.51
CA GLU A 173 -2.11 -5.31 11.79
C GLU A 173 -3.09 -4.15 11.55
N LEU A 174 -3.03 -3.10 12.38
CA LEU A 174 -3.82 -1.87 12.20
C LEU A 174 -3.49 -1.11 10.92
N ASN A 175 -2.30 -1.29 10.37
CA ASN A 175 -1.85 -0.66 9.13
C ASN A 175 -2.41 -1.30 7.85
N LYS A 176 -2.91 -2.54 7.92
CA LYS A 176 -3.44 -3.19 6.73
C LYS A 176 -4.64 -2.42 6.19
N PRO A 177 -4.61 -1.94 4.93
CA PRO A 177 -5.80 -1.40 4.30
C PRO A 177 -6.95 -2.39 4.32
N VAL A 178 -8.16 -1.92 4.61
CA VAL A 178 -9.36 -2.79 4.65
C VAL A 178 -9.88 -3.11 3.25
N ILE A 179 -9.57 -2.24 2.27
CA ILE A 179 -9.91 -2.38 0.86
C ILE A 179 -8.69 -2.01 0.02
N ALA A 180 -8.39 -2.86 -0.97
CA ALA A 180 -7.40 -2.59 -2.01
C ALA A 180 -8.06 -2.72 -3.39
N ILE A 181 -8.02 -1.66 -4.17
CA ILE A 181 -8.55 -1.62 -5.54
C ILE A 181 -7.37 -1.70 -6.49
N LEU A 182 -7.34 -2.76 -7.25
CA LEU A 182 -6.24 -3.21 -8.10
C LEU A 182 -6.71 -3.23 -9.55
N ASP A 183 -6.41 -2.17 -10.28
CA ASP A 183 -6.70 -2.08 -11.70
C ASP A 183 -5.38 -2.07 -12.50
N PRO A 184 -5.03 -3.17 -13.19
CA PRO A 184 -3.81 -3.26 -13.96
C PRO A 184 -3.64 -2.16 -15.01
N THR A 185 -4.73 -1.60 -15.55
CA THR A 185 -4.67 -0.55 -16.56
C THR A 185 -4.10 0.76 -16.05
N LEU A 186 -4.19 1.03 -14.73
CA LEU A 186 -3.57 2.19 -14.10
C LEU A 186 -2.04 2.17 -14.16
N THR A 187 -1.44 1.01 -14.45
CA THR A 187 0.02 0.86 -14.57
C THR A 187 0.55 1.09 -15.98
N TYR A 188 -0.33 1.28 -16.99
CA TYR A 188 0.09 1.48 -18.39
C TYR A 188 0.93 2.74 -18.60
N THR A 189 0.76 3.76 -17.75
CA THR A 189 1.50 5.03 -17.83
C THR A 189 2.85 5.02 -17.12
N LEU A 190 3.22 3.90 -16.49
CA LEU A 190 4.51 3.76 -15.82
C LEU A 190 5.64 3.70 -16.85
N SER A 191 6.73 4.41 -16.57
CA SER A 191 7.95 4.28 -17.37
C SER A 191 8.55 2.87 -17.25
N TYR A 192 9.37 2.51 -18.23
CA TYR A 192 10.18 1.27 -18.18
C TYR A 192 10.93 1.17 -16.84
N TYR A 193 11.61 2.26 -16.44
CA TYR A 193 12.38 2.30 -15.20
C TYR A 193 11.51 2.04 -13.95
N GLN A 194 10.35 2.69 -13.85
CA GLN A 194 9.44 2.47 -12.71
C GLN A 194 8.91 1.04 -12.67
N THR A 195 8.60 0.46 -13.82
CA THR A 195 8.16 -0.94 -13.92
C THR A 195 9.28 -1.88 -13.47
N ALA A 196 10.53 -1.64 -13.94
CA ALA A 196 11.69 -2.44 -13.55
C ALA A 196 11.97 -2.34 -12.04
N CYS A 197 11.93 -1.14 -11.46
CA CYS A 197 12.06 -0.95 -10.03
C CYS A 197 10.99 -1.74 -9.25
N GLY A 198 9.73 -1.69 -9.69
CA GLY A 198 8.64 -2.45 -9.06
C GLY A 198 8.86 -3.95 -9.12
N VAL A 199 9.30 -4.47 -10.27
CA VAL A 199 9.63 -5.90 -10.45
C VAL A 199 10.74 -6.34 -9.49
N VAL A 200 11.83 -5.56 -9.40
CA VAL A 200 12.95 -5.87 -8.50
C VAL A 200 12.52 -5.82 -7.04
N ASP A 201 11.71 -4.83 -6.66
CA ASP A 201 11.19 -4.66 -5.31
C ASP A 201 10.32 -5.86 -4.88
N MET A 202 9.37 -6.29 -5.74
CA MET A 202 8.58 -7.50 -5.51
C MET A 202 9.45 -8.75 -5.33
N MET A 203 10.45 -8.92 -6.17
CA MET A 203 11.39 -10.06 -6.08
C MET A 203 12.19 -9.99 -4.78
N ALA A 204 12.69 -8.81 -4.39
CA ALA A 204 13.40 -8.62 -3.14
C ALA A 204 12.55 -9.01 -1.94
N HIS A 205 11.28 -8.57 -1.87
CA HIS A 205 10.35 -8.96 -0.81
C HIS A 205 10.17 -10.47 -0.68
N ILE A 206 10.15 -11.19 -1.81
CA ILE A 206 10.05 -12.66 -1.78
C ILE A 206 11.38 -13.28 -1.35
N MET A 207 12.52 -12.81 -1.91
CA MET A 207 13.83 -13.37 -1.63
C MET A 207 14.24 -13.19 -0.17
N GLU A 208 13.94 -12.05 0.47
CA GLU A 208 14.23 -11.81 1.89
C GLU A 208 13.43 -12.70 2.85
N ARG A 209 12.37 -13.34 2.35
CA ARG A 209 11.66 -14.38 3.07
C ARG A 209 12.12 -15.78 2.69
N TYR A 210 12.43 -15.99 1.40
CA TYR A 210 12.78 -17.31 0.87
C TYR A 210 14.21 -17.73 1.22
N LEU A 211 15.19 -16.80 1.11
CA LEU A 211 16.61 -17.08 1.31
C LEU A 211 16.99 -17.02 2.80
N THR A 212 16.30 -17.79 3.64
CA THR A 212 16.56 -17.92 5.07
C THR A 212 16.91 -19.36 5.43
N ASN A 213 17.40 -19.58 6.65
CA ASN A 213 17.87 -20.88 7.10
C ASN A 213 16.76 -21.78 7.69
N THR A 214 15.49 -21.36 7.63
CA THR A 214 14.39 -22.15 8.18
C THR A 214 14.09 -23.35 7.29
N GLU A 215 14.20 -24.54 7.85
CA GLU A 215 13.95 -25.80 7.17
C GLU A 215 12.47 -26.25 7.28
N GLY A 216 12.06 -27.16 6.38
CA GLY A 216 10.75 -27.79 6.43
C GLY A 216 9.56 -26.92 6.00
N CYS A 217 9.81 -25.88 5.21
CA CYS A 217 8.80 -24.95 4.69
C CYS A 217 8.39 -25.22 3.24
N ASP A 218 8.30 -26.48 2.81
CA ASP A 218 8.14 -26.90 1.39
C ASP A 218 7.01 -26.15 0.68
N ILE A 219 5.81 -26.04 1.27
CA ILE A 219 4.69 -25.32 0.62
C ILE A 219 4.99 -23.83 0.44
N THR A 220 5.58 -23.17 1.44
CA THR A 220 5.94 -21.76 1.39
C THR A 220 7.08 -21.54 0.38
N ASP A 221 8.05 -22.44 0.32
CA ASP A 221 9.14 -22.41 -0.67
C ASP A 221 8.60 -22.45 -2.09
N ARG A 222 7.70 -23.40 -2.38
CA ARG A 222 7.09 -23.51 -3.73
C ARG A 222 6.24 -22.30 -4.08
N MET A 223 5.57 -21.70 -3.11
CA MET A 223 4.85 -20.44 -3.35
C MET A 223 5.82 -19.31 -3.73
N CYS A 224 6.94 -19.17 -3.01
CA CYS A 224 7.99 -18.21 -3.34
C CYS A 224 8.56 -18.44 -4.73
N GLU A 225 8.94 -19.69 -5.07
CA GLU A 225 9.49 -20.07 -6.37
C GLU A 225 8.50 -19.80 -7.51
N SER A 226 7.22 -20.13 -7.31
CA SER A 226 6.18 -19.91 -8.31
C SER A 226 5.94 -18.43 -8.56
N LEU A 227 5.91 -17.61 -7.50
CA LEU A 227 5.78 -16.15 -7.63
C LEU A 227 6.99 -15.53 -8.33
N LEU A 228 8.22 -15.91 -7.96
CA LEU A 228 9.44 -15.43 -8.63
C LEU A 228 9.44 -15.76 -10.12
N LYS A 229 9.10 -17.01 -10.50
CA LYS A 229 8.98 -17.42 -11.90
C LYS A 229 7.91 -16.62 -12.65
N SER A 230 6.74 -16.43 -12.03
CA SER A 230 5.65 -15.64 -12.62
C SER A 230 6.08 -14.18 -12.84
N ILE A 231 6.72 -13.55 -11.83
CA ILE A 231 7.21 -12.18 -11.93
C ILE A 231 8.21 -12.03 -13.07
N ILE A 232 9.21 -12.93 -13.17
CA ILE A 232 10.23 -12.89 -14.24
C ILE A 232 9.55 -12.99 -15.61
N ASN A 233 8.69 -13.99 -15.81
CA ASN A 233 8.05 -14.23 -17.11
C ASN A 233 7.17 -13.03 -17.53
N ASN A 234 6.35 -12.51 -16.62
CA ASN A 234 5.46 -11.39 -16.92
C ASN A 234 6.20 -10.05 -17.04
N ALA A 235 7.34 -9.88 -16.37
CA ALA A 235 8.20 -8.72 -16.55
C ALA A 235 8.73 -8.64 -17.99
N HIS A 236 9.22 -9.74 -18.55
CA HIS A 236 9.64 -9.80 -19.97
C HIS A 236 8.50 -9.37 -20.89
N LEU A 237 7.30 -9.92 -20.70
CA LEU A 237 6.15 -9.57 -21.54
C LEU A 237 5.76 -8.10 -21.44
N VAL A 238 5.81 -7.51 -20.23
CA VAL A 238 5.53 -6.08 -20.06
C VAL A 238 6.61 -5.19 -20.67
N PHE A 239 7.86 -5.65 -20.71
CA PHE A 239 8.94 -4.90 -21.34
C PHE A 239 8.89 -4.98 -22.87
N GLU A 240 8.33 -6.06 -23.44
CA GLU A 240 8.05 -6.18 -24.87
C GLU A 240 6.81 -5.40 -25.29
N ASP A 241 5.72 -5.51 -24.50
CA ASP A 241 4.47 -4.78 -24.70
C ASP A 241 3.97 -4.17 -23.38
N PRO A 242 4.20 -2.86 -23.15
CA PRO A 242 3.76 -2.16 -21.93
C PRO A 242 2.23 -2.15 -21.70
N PHE A 243 1.44 -2.44 -22.73
CA PHE A 243 -0.03 -2.48 -22.68
C PHE A 243 -0.58 -3.90 -22.57
N ASN A 244 0.25 -4.92 -22.43
CA ASN A 244 -0.17 -6.29 -22.20
C ASN A 244 -0.90 -6.41 -20.87
N TYR A 245 -2.24 -6.50 -20.94
CA TYR A 245 -3.10 -6.53 -19.75
C TYR A 245 -2.78 -7.73 -18.85
N ASP A 246 -2.68 -8.92 -19.42
CA ASP A 246 -2.48 -10.14 -18.63
C ASP A 246 -1.14 -10.11 -17.87
N ALA A 247 -0.10 -9.64 -18.52
CA ALA A 247 1.20 -9.49 -17.89
C ALA A 247 1.18 -8.43 -16.76
N ARG A 248 0.54 -7.27 -16.98
CA ARG A 248 0.35 -6.25 -15.94
C ARG A 248 -0.51 -6.77 -14.79
N ALA A 249 -1.57 -7.52 -15.08
CA ALA A 249 -2.44 -8.13 -14.08
C ALA A 249 -1.69 -9.13 -13.21
N ASN A 250 -0.89 -10.00 -13.81
CA ASN A 250 -0.06 -10.95 -13.07
C ASN A 250 0.99 -10.26 -12.20
N LEU A 251 1.66 -9.22 -12.70
CA LEU A 251 2.61 -8.44 -11.89
C LEU A 251 1.91 -7.72 -10.73
N MET A 252 0.75 -7.11 -10.95
CA MET A 252 0.01 -6.41 -9.90
C MET A 252 -0.43 -7.37 -8.80
N TRP A 253 -0.96 -8.54 -9.16
CA TRP A 253 -1.35 -9.56 -8.19
C TRP A 253 -0.15 -10.16 -7.45
N ALA A 254 0.95 -10.45 -8.17
CA ALA A 254 2.19 -10.94 -7.57
C ALA A 254 2.76 -9.94 -6.55
N GLY A 255 2.71 -8.63 -6.83
CA GLY A 255 3.14 -7.59 -5.91
C GLY A 255 2.36 -7.60 -4.58
N ALA A 256 1.05 -7.76 -4.65
CA ALA A 256 0.21 -7.89 -3.45
C ALA A 256 0.58 -9.16 -2.65
N LEU A 257 0.80 -10.29 -3.30
CA LEU A 257 1.18 -11.54 -2.67
C LEU A 257 2.62 -11.51 -2.11
N ALA A 258 3.52 -10.81 -2.79
CA ALA A 258 4.92 -10.70 -2.36
C ALA A 258 5.07 -10.08 -0.96
N HIS A 259 4.15 -9.19 -0.54
CA HIS A 259 4.30 -8.46 0.72
C HIS A 259 3.13 -8.62 1.73
N ASN A 260 2.10 -9.39 1.43
CA ASN A 260 1.00 -9.69 2.37
C ASN A 260 1.35 -10.75 3.43
N ASN A 261 2.60 -11.16 3.48
CA ASN A 261 3.19 -12.17 4.36
C ASN A 261 2.91 -13.65 3.99
N ILE A 262 2.30 -13.95 2.86
CA ILE A 262 2.07 -15.35 2.46
C ILE A 262 3.41 -16.10 2.22
N CYS A 263 4.42 -15.39 1.68
CA CYS A 263 5.77 -15.92 1.46
C CYS A 263 6.61 -16.02 2.75
N GLY A 264 6.13 -15.47 3.86
CA GLY A 264 6.82 -15.49 5.15
C GLY A 264 6.23 -16.47 6.17
N VAL A 265 5.23 -17.24 5.76
CA VAL A 265 4.51 -18.15 6.64
C VAL A 265 5.41 -19.30 7.08
N GLY A 266 5.53 -19.51 8.41
CA GLY A 266 6.25 -20.61 9.03
C GLY A 266 7.77 -20.54 8.94
N ARG A 267 8.35 -19.34 8.70
CA ARG A 267 9.81 -19.12 8.58
C ARG A 267 10.27 -17.82 9.19
N GLU A 268 11.56 -17.72 9.49
CA GLU A 268 12.27 -16.48 9.73
C GLU A 268 12.26 -15.61 8.46
N GLN A 269 12.36 -14.30 8.66
CA GLN A 269 12.44 -13.33 7.57
C GLN A 269 13.66 -12.44 7.78
N ASP A 270 14.49 -12.29 6.76
CA ASP A 270 15.65 -11.42 6.75
C ASP A 270 15.39 -10.21 5.86
N TRP A 271 15.43 -9.02 6.44
CA TRP A 271 15.13 -7.76 5.77
C TRP A 271 16.38 -6.93 5.48
N ALA A 272 17.53 -7.58 5.25
CA ALA A 272 18.82 -6.92 5.08
C ALA A 272 18.85 -5.92 3.90
N SER A 273 18.13 -6.19 2.80
CA SER A 273 18.09 -5.28 1.65
C SER A 273 17.20 -4.05 1.88
N HIS A 274 16.25 -4.14 2.82
CA HIS A 274 15.28 -3.07 3.12
C HIS A 274 15.67 -2.23 4.35
N HIS A 275 16.61 -2.70 5.18
CA HIS A 275 17.13 -2.01 6.35
C HIS A 275 18.49 -1.36 6.08
#